data_e67b3c62ee6d05c212362e1ef1d7e71d
#
_entry.id   e67b3c62ee6d05c212362e1ef1d7e71d
#
_cell.length_a   1.000
_cell.length_b   1.000
_cell.length_c   1.000
_cell.angle_alpha   90.00
_cell.angle_beta   90.00
_cell.angle_gamma   90.00
#
_symmetry.space_group_name_H-M   'P 1'
#
loop_
_entity.id
_entity.type
_entity.pdbx_description
1 polymer ?
#
loop_
_entity_poly.entity_id
_entity_poly.type
_entity_poly.pdbx_seq_one_letter_code
_entity_poly.pdbx_strand_id
1 'polypeptide(L)'
;MNMIKQYLDIAAAAYYAGNPVISDETFDRLADTSGYSKVGAPQHENVKAHYHQMFSLQKYYEDEGVSPLAGNKLDVVTTPKLDGAAVSLLYVDGILVQALTRGDGVKGTDITNKFLARKDLAPIRIDNCQGVFQVIGEVVAPKEVPNSRNYAAGSLNLKDVEDFKTRAISFYAYGIFPSCMATFDGDMKELSAMGFETVFANDLHNIYPCDGLVFRINNNDAFNSMGFTSKHPRGAYAKKDRQESVETTILAVEWGVGKSGKVTPVAILDPVMIGDKLVSRATLNNQDFIEALGICIGDTVAVALAGMIIPQVLHKVDA
;
A
#
# COMPACT_ATOMS: atom_id res chain seq x y z
N MET A 1 6.02 -14.95 -23.39
CA MET A 1 5.46 -14.00 -22.41
C MET A 1 5.83 -14.54 -21.04
N ASN A 2 6.43 -13.77 -20.17
CA ASN A 2 6.95 -14.27 -18.90
C ASN A 2 5.79 -14.69 -17.99
N MET A 3 5.73 -15.94 -17.54
CA MET A 3 4.67 -16.50 -16.67
C MET A 3 4.50 -15.69 -15.39
N ILE A 4 5.59 -15.16 -14.81
CA ILE A 4 5.54 -14.29 -13.64
C ILE A 4 4.73 -13.04 -13.91
N LYS A 5 4.86 -12.40 -15.09
CA LYS A 5 4.09 -11.19 -15.43
C LYS A 5 2.61 -11.49 -15.60
N GLN A 6 2.24 -12.63 -16.15
CA GLN A 6 0.84 -13.07 -16.24
C GLN A 6 0.25 -13.35 -14.86
N TYR A 7 1.02 -13.98 -13.98
CA TYR A 7 0.62 -14.22 -12.61
C TYR A 7 0.40 -12.91 -11.84
N LEU A 8 1.28 -11.93 -12.03
CA LEU A 8 1.14 -10.60 -11.41
C LEU A 8 -0.09 -9.84 -11.93
N ASP A 9 -0.49 -10.01 -13.21
CA ASP A 9 -1.75 -9.47 -13.72
C ASP A 9 -2.96 -10.08 -12.98
N ILE A 10 -2.95 -11.40 -12.74
CA ILE A 10 -4.01 -12.11 -12.00
C ILE A 10 -4.00 -11.69 -10.52
N ALA A 11 -2.83 -11.61 -9.91
CA ALA A 11 -2.68 -11.22 -8.51
C ALA A 11 -3.14 -9.78 -8.28
N ALA A 12 -2.80 -8.85 -9.19
CA ALA A 12 -3.29 -7.47 -9.14
C ALA A 12 -4.82 -7.41 -9.26
N ALA A 13 -5.41 -8.12 -10.22
CA ALA A 13 -6.86 -8.17 -10.38
C ALA A 13 -7.56 -8.72 -9.13
N ALA A 14 -7.02 -9.78 -8.53
CA ALA A 14 -7.55 -10.38 -7.31
C ALA A 14 -7.44 -9.44 -6.09
N TYR A 15 -6.32 -8.71 -5.97
CA TYR A 15 -6.13 -7.68 -4.94
C TYR A 15 -7.19 -6.59 -5.03
N TYR A 16 -7.40 -6.02 -6.21
CA TYR A 16 -8.41 -4.98 -6.42
C TYR A 16 -9.85 -5.50 -6.30
N ALA A 17 -10.07 -6.80 -6.49
CA ALA A 17 -11.36 -7.44 -6.22
C ALA A 17 -11.60 -7.71 -4.71
N GLY A 18 -10.67 -7.34 -3.82
CA GLY A 18 -10.77 -7.57 -2.37
C GLY A 18 -10.44 -9.00 -1.94
N ASN A 19 -9.91 -9.83 -2.83
CA ASN A 19 -9.53 -11.21 -2.58
C ASN A 19 -8.05 -11.45 -2.96
N PRO A 20 -7.08 -10.82 -2.29
CA PRO A 20 -5.68 -10.93 -2.64
C PRO A 20 -5.22 -12.38 -2.57
N VAL A 21 -4.46 -12.82 -3.57
CA VAL A 21 -3.94 -14.20 -3.69
C VAL A 21 -2.51 -14.32 -3.21
N ILE A 22 -1.79 -13.20 -3.08
CA ILE A 22 -0.46 -13.07 -2.46
C ILE A 22 -0.40 -11.81 -1.62
N SER A 23 0.60 -11.70 -0.73
CA SER A 23 0.87 -10.48 0.02
C SER A 23 1.46 -9.40 -0.88
N ASP A 24 1.33 -8.13 -0.46
CA ASP A 24 1.89 -6.99 -1.19
C ASP A 24 3.41 -7.06 -1.30
N GLU A 25 4.08 -7.53 -0.23
CA GLU A 25 5.53 -7.70 -0.26
C GLU A 25 5.94 -8.74 -1.28
N THR A 26 5.20 -9.86 -1.37
CA THR A 26 5.43 -10.90 -2.39
C THR A 26 5.16 -10.33 -3.78
N PHE A 27 4.07 -9.57 -3.95
CA PHE A 27 3.76 -8.92 -5.22
C PHE A 27 4.86 -7.94 -5.64
N ASP A 28 5.27 -7.04 -4.74
CA ASP A 28 6.31 -6.05 -4.98
C ASP A 28 7.63 -6.71 -5.38
N ARG A 29 8.05 -7.76 -4.68
CA ARG A 29 9.30 -8.49 -4.97
C ARG A 29 9.26 -9.19 -6.34
N LEU A 30 8.16 -9.85 -6.67
CA LEU A 30 7.98 -10.46 -8.00
C LEU A 30 7.93 -9.41 -9.10
N ALA A 31 7.32 -8.25 -8.84
CA ALA A 31 7.25 -7.14 -9.77
C ALA A 31 8.65 -6.57 -10.05
N ASP A 32 9.43 -6.33 -9.00
CA ASP A 32 10.80 -5.80 -9.11
C ASP A 32 11.69 -6.79 -9.88
N THR A 33 11.69 -8.09 -9.52
CA THR A 33 12.50 -9.11 -10.16
C THR A 33 12.14 -9.33 -11.63
N SER A 34 10.85 -9.25 -11.98
CA SER A 34 10.36 -9.50 -13.34
C SER A 34 10.33 -8.26 -14.22
N GLY A 35 10.61 -7.07 -13.67
CA GLY A 35 10.40 -5.78 -14.35
C GLY A 35 8.93 -5.58 -14.72
N TYR A 36 8.01 -6.00 -13.84
CA TYR A 36 6.58 -5.77 -13.99
C TYR A 36 6.24 -4.34 -13.56
N SER A 37 5.58 -3.61 -14.44
CA SER A 37 5.32 -2.17 -14.21
C SER A 37 3.86 -1.77 -14.40
N LYS A 38 2.95 -2.72 -14.60
CA LYS A 38 1.53 -2.40 -14.69
C LYS A 38 1.02 -1.97 -13.32
N VAL A 39 0.35 -0.83 -13.27
CA VAL A 39 -0.34 -0.30 -12.09
C VAL A 39 -1.82 -0.20 -12.45
N GLY A 40 -2.70 -0.71 -11.58
CA GLY A 40 -4.14 -0.47 -11.68
C GLY A 40 -5.01 -1.70 -11.91
N ALA A 41 -6.28 -1.54 -11.50
CA ALA A 41 -7.35 -2.53 -11.62
C ALA A 41 -7.97 -2.58 -13.03
N PRO A 42 -8.63 -3.69 -13.40
CA PRO A 42 -9.57 -3.69 -14.53
C PRO A 42 -10.65 -2.63 -14.32
N GLN A 43 -11.06 -1.95 -15.39
CA GLN A 43 -12.05 -0.88 -15.32
C GLN A 43 -13.41 -1.43 -14.85
N HIS A 44 -13.87 -0.98 -13.69
CA HIS A 44 -15.23 -1.16 -13.21
C HIS A 44 -16.13 -0.02 -13.71
N GLU A 45 -17.44 -0.24 -13.80
CA GLU A 45 -18.44 0.70 -14.32
C GLU A 45 -18.50 2.07 -13.60
N ASN A 46 -17.86 2.22 -12.43
CA ASN A 46 -17.89 3.43 -11.60
C ASN A 46 -16.49 4.02 -11.36
N VAL A 47 -15.71 4.20 -12.44
CA VAL A 47 -14.36 4.76 -12.38
C VAL A 47 -14.36 6.21 -12.83
N LYS A 48 -13.76 7.10 -12.04
CA LYS A 48 -13.63 8.53 -12.33
C LYS A 48 -12.18 8.98 -12.28
N ALA A 49 -11.86 10.08 -12.99
CA ALA A 49 -10.53 10.67 -12.98
C ALA A 49 -10.28 11.45 -11.67
N HIS A 50 -9.03 11.37 -11.17
CA HIS A 50 -8.57 12.27 -10.10
C HIS A 50 -8.40 13.69 -10.64
N TYR A 51 -8.64 14.68 -9.79
CA TYR A 51 -8.34 16.09 -10.10
C TYR A 51 -6.83 16.30 -10.25
N HIS A 52 -6.05 15.71 -9.37
CA HIS A 52 -4.60 15.64 -9.44
C HIS A 52 -4.15 14.18 -9.36
N GLN A 53 -3.19 13.78 -10.19
CA GLN A 53 -2.69 12.40 -10.24
C GLN A 53 -2.16 11.95 -8.88
N MET A 54 -2.51 10.74 -8.45
CA MET A 54 -1.99 10.11 -7.24
C MET A 54 -0.74 9.30 -7.56
N PHE A 55 0.43 9.93 -7.38
CA PHE A 55 1.71 9.27 -7.61
C PHE A 55 2.02 8.22 -6.55
N SER A 56 2.73 7.17 -6.94
CA SER A 56 3.41 6.27 -5.99
C SER A 56 4.68 6.95 -5.47
N LEU A 57 5.31 6.39 -4.45
CA LEU A 57 6.64 6.81 -4.00
C LEU A 57 7.70 5.86 -4.55
N GLN A 58 8.87 6.41 -4.89
CA GLN A 58 10.05 5.60 -5.16
C GLN A 58 10.39 4.83 -3.88
N LYS A 59 10.59 3.52 -4.00
CA LYS A 59 11.08 2.69 -2.89
C LYS A 59 12.59 2.86 -2.78
N TYR A 60 13.08 2.84 -1.56
CA TYR A 60 14.49 2.83 -1.23
C TYR A 60 14.72 1.87 -0.06
N TYR A 61 15.72 1.01 -0.21
CA TYR A 61 16.19 0.11 0.84
C TYR A 61 17.60 0.50 1.25
N GLU A 62 17.90 0.43 2.55
CA GLU A 62 19.16 0.97 3.11
C GLU A 62 20.42 0.27 2.54
N ASP A 63 20.29 -0.99 2.14
CA ASP A 63 21.32 -1.80 1.50
C ASP A 63 21.54 -1.48 0.00
N GLU A 64 20.70 -0.64 -0.62
CA GLU A 64 20.84 -0.21 -2.03
C GLU A 64 21.80 0.98 -2.22
N GLY A 65 22.46 1.42 -1.16
CA GLY A 65 23.47 2.48 -1.22
C GLY A 65 22.91 3.86 -0.90
N VAL A 66 23.04 4.82 -1.82
CA VAL A 66 22.76 6.24 -1.56
C VAL A 66 21.28 6.55 -1.71
N SER A 67 20.66 7.17 -0.71
CA SER A 67 19.23 7.52 -0.74
C SER A 67 18.92 8.54 -1.86
N PRO A 68 17.67 8.54 -2.41
CA PRO A 68 17.29 9.45 -3.51
C PRO A 68 17.47 10.94 -3.23
N LEU A 69 17.45 11.36 -1.96
CA LEU A 69 17.67 12.75 -1.54
C LEU A 69 19.03 12.99 -0.91
N ALA A 70 19.98 12.05 -1.02
CA ALA A 70 21.33 12.22 -0.47
C ALA A 70 22.05 13.40 -1.14
N GLY A 71 22.79 14.16 -0.33
CA GLY A 71 23.46 15.37 -0.79
C GLY A 71 22.56 16.58 -0.99
N ASN A 72 21.26 16.44 -0.83
CA ASN A 72 20.33 17.55 -0.81
C ASN A 72 20.51 18.37 0.48
N LYS A 73 20.56 19.70 0.34
CA LYS A 73 20.70 20.64 1.47
C LYS A 73 19.34 21.22 1.93
N LEU A 74 18.25 20.81 1.29
CA LEU A 74 16.91 21.27 1.63
C LEU A 74 16.40 20.52 2.88
N ASP A 75 15.52 21.18 3.61
CA ASP A 75 14.82 20.58 4.75
C ASP A 75 13.95 19.41 4.28
N VAL A 76 14.08 18.27 4.94
CA VAL A 76 13.34 17.03 4.64
C VAL A 76 12.50 16.64 5.84
N VAL A 77 11.23 16.49 5.63
CA VAL A 77 10.28 16.00 6.63
C VAL A 77 10.14 14.49 6.50
N THR A 78 10.10 13.81 7.65
CA THR A 78 9.90 12.37 7.74
C THR A 78 8.54 12.07 8.37
N THR A 79 7.76 11.20 7.76
CA THR A 79 6.46 10.75 8.27
C THR A 79 6.35 9.23 8.23
N PRO A 80 5.50 8.61 9.09
CA PRO A 80 5.23 7.19 8.99
C PRO A 80 4.55 6.89 7.64
N LYS A 81 4.99 5.82 6.99
CA LYS A 81 4.32 5.28 5.81
C LYS A 81 3.23 4.33 6.26
N LEU A 82 2.04 4.86 6.42
CA LEU A 82 0.86 4.08 6.79
C LEU A 82 0.57 3.00 5.72
N ASP A 83 0.21 1.83 6.18
CA ASP A 83 -0.08 0.67 5.34
C ASP A 83 -1.59 0.37 5.30
N GLY A 84 -2.25 0.92 4.29
CA GLY A 84 -3.70 0.87 4.12
C GLY A 84 -4.14 0.92 2.67
N ALA A 85 -5.13 1.76 2.39
CA ALA A 85 -5.65 2.02 1.06
C ALA A 85 -5.70 3.52 0.77
N ALA A 86 -4.97 3.95 -0.26
CA ALA A 86 -4.91 5.36 -0.64
C ALA A 86 -6.22 5.85 -1.27
N VAL A 87 -6.64 7.03 -0.85
CA VAL A 87 -7.88 7.70 -1.27
C VAL A 87 -7.62 9.16 -1.61
N SER A 88 -8.31 9.68 -2.62
CA SER A 88 -8.40 11.11 -2.91
C SER A 88 -9.79 11.64 -2.61
N LEU A 89 -9.84 12.83 -2.02
CA LEU A 89 -11.05 13.57 -1.68
C LEU A 89 -11.02 14.90 -2.43
N LEU A 90 -11.98 15.16 -3.30
CA LEU A 90 -12.11 16.41 -4.06
C LEU A 90 -13.11 17.31 -3.39
N TYR A 91 -12.68 18.54 -3.11
CA TYR A 91 -13.51 19.59 -2.57
C TYR A 91 -13.70 20.72 -3.58
N VAL A 92 -14.91 21.24 -3.66
CA VAL A 92 -15.27 22.45 -4.40
C VAL A 92 -15.98 23.40 -3.45
N ASP A 93 -15.43 24.58 -3.27
CA ASP A 93 -15.93 25.60 -2.35
C ASP A 93 -16.22 25.04 -0.93
N GLY A 94 -15.27 24.24 -0.45
CA GLY A 94 -15.32 23.60 0.86
C GLY A 94 -16.27 22.39 0.97
N ILE A 95 -16.96 21.99 -0.11
CA ILE A 95 -17.88 20.84 -0.09
C ILE A 95 -17.20 19.62 -0.71
N LEU A 96 -17.24 18.47 -0.02
CA LEU A 96 -16.79 17.18 -0.56
C LEU A 96 -17.69 16.76 -1.72
N VAL A 97 -17.17 16.76 -2.94
CA VAL A 97 -17.92 16.41 -4.15
C VAL A 97 -17.53 15.05 -4.71
N GLN A 98 -16.35 14.52 -4.36
CA GLN A 98 -15.87 13.24 -4.86
C GLN A 98 -14.87 12.61 -3.90
N ALA A 99 -14.99 11.29 -3.70
CA ALA A 99 -14.00 10.46 -3.04
C ALA A 99 -13.67 9.26 -3.94
N LEU A 100 -12.40 9.03 -4.25
CA LEU A 100 -11.96 7.94 -5.12
C LEU A 100 -10.90 7.09 -4.44
N THR A 101 -10.92 5.78 -4.68
CA THR A 101 -9.74 4.94 -4.43
C THR A 101 -8.61 5.34 -5.37
N ARG A 102 -7.36 5.06 -5.03
CA ARG A 102 -6.21 5.43 -5.88
C ARG A 102 -6.32 4.87 -7.31
N GLY A 103 -6.80 3.63 -7.46
CA GLY A 103 -6.81 2.95 -8.77
C GLY A 103 -5.41 2.89 -9.39
N ASP A 104 -5.29 3.32 -10.65
CA ASP A 104 -4.02 3.41 -11.38
C ASP A 104 -3.26 4.73 -11.14
N GLY A 105 -3.77 5.57 -10.24
CA GLY A 105 -3.24 6.89 -9.93
C GLY A 105 -3.79 8.02 -10.83
N VAL A 106 -4.37 7.71 -11.99
CA VAL A 106 -5.04 8.67 -12.88
C VAL A 106 -6.56 8.59 -12.70
N LYS A 107 -7.07 7.38 -12.49
CA LYS A 107 -8.49 7.08 -12.27
C LYS A 107 -8.65 6.13 -11.10
N GLY A 108 -9.74 6.28 -10.35
CA GLY A 108 -10.09 5.41 -9.24
C GLY A 108 -11.58 5.11 -9.18
N THR A 109 -11.95 4.13 -8.38
CA THR A 109 -13.35 3.77 -8.13
C THR A 109 -14.01 4.84 -7.26
N ASP A 110 -15.18 5.29 -7.64
CA ASP A 110 -15.98 6.25 -6.88
C ASP A 110 -16.57 5.61 -5.62
N ILE A 111 -16.17 6.17 -4.48
CA ILE A 111 -16.60 5.79 -3.13
C ILE A 111 -17.20 6.98 -2.36
N THR A 112 -17.65 8.01 -3.07
CA THR A 112 -18.15 9.27 -2.50
C THR A 112 -19.28 9.03 -1.49
N ASN A 113 -20.21 8.14 -1.79
CA ASN A 113 -21.33 7.80 -0.91
C ASN A 113 -20.86 7.26 0.46
N LYS A 114 -19.72 6.56 0.51
CA LYS A 114 -19.14 6.01 1.74
C LYS A 114 -18.59 7.11 2.63
N PHE A 115 -17.85 8.06 2.07
CA PHE A 115 -17.34 9.20 2.82
C PHE A 115 -18.46 10.13 3.27
N LEU A 116 -19.50 10.36 2.46
CA LEU A 116 -20.68 11.12 2.87
C LEU A 116 -21.44 10.44 4.02
N ALA A 117 -21.38 9.11 4.12
CA ALA A 117 -22.03 8.35 5.19
C ALA A 117 -21.20 8.27 6.49
N ARG A 118 -19.88 8.55 6.46
CA ARG A 118 -18.92 8.47 7.56
C ARG A 118 -18.20 9.79 7.75
N LYS A 119 -18.91 10.76 8.38
CA LYS A 119 -18.39 12.13 8.65
C LYS A 119 -17.17 12.15 9.59
N ASP A 120 -16.93 11.07 10.29
CA ASP A 120 -15.78 10.86 11.16
C ASP A 120 -14.48 10.57 10.40
N LEU A 121 -14.55 10.14 9.14
CA LEU A 121 -13.36 9.90 8.33
C LEU A 121 -12.77 11.18 7.75
N ALA A 122 -13.62 12.11 7.29
CA ALA A 122 -13.17 13.37 6.73
C ALA A 122 -14.32 14.41 6.77
N PRO A 123 -14.02 15.72 6.84
CA PRO A 123 -15.01 16.77 6.77
C PRO A 123 -15.83 16.69 5.48
N ILE A 124 -17.15 16.69 5.57
CA ILE A 124 -18.02 16.82 4.39
C ILE A 124 -18.08 18.27 3.91
N ARG A 125 -17.92 19.21 4.85
CA ARG A 125 -17.92 20.64 4.60
C ARG A 125 -16.83 21.31 5.41
N ILE A 126 -16.08 22.20 4.75
CA ILE A 126 -15.05 23.07 5.32
C ILE A 126 -15.53 24.50 5.12
N ASP A 127 -15.77 25.22 6.22
CA ASP A 127 -16.25 26.59 6.16
C ASP A 127 -15.15 27.55 5.71
N ASN A 128 -15.56 28.66 5.08
CA ASN A 128 -14.67 29.72 4.57
C ASN A 128 -13.61 29.26 3.57
N CYS A 129 -13.82 28.13 2.92
CA CYS A 129 -12.93 27.59 1.89
C CYS A 129 -13.55 27.79 0.50
N GLN A 130 -12.77 28.35 -0.43
CA GLN A 130 -13.19 28.60 -1.81
C GLN A 130 -12.26 27.90 -2.79
N GLY A 131 -12.76 27.65 -4.00
CA GLY A 131 -12.01 27.03 -5.09
C GLY A 131 -12.03 25.51 -5.05
N VAL A 132 -11.15 24.91 -5.85
CA VAL A 132 -11.06 23.46 -6.03
C VAL A 132 -9.74 22.96 -5.48
N PHE A 133 -9.77 21.96 -4.62
CA PHE A 133 -8.59 21.28 -4.12
C PHE A 133 -8.86 19.79 -3.86
N GLN A 134 -7.80 19.01 -3.94
CA GLN A 134 -7.82 17.58 -3.68
C GLN A 134 -6.97 17.26 -2.46
N VAL A 135 -7.55 16.59 -1.47
CA VAL A 135 -6.82 15.99 -0.34
C VAL A 135 -6.54 14.53 -0.67
N ILE A 136 -5.31 14.08 -0.42
CA ILE A 136 -4.95 12.67 -0.54
C ILE A 136 -4.54 12.13 0.82
N GLY A 137 -4.90 10.89 1.09
CA GLY A 137 -4.62 10.24 2.38
C GLY A 137 -4.73 8.74 2.31
N GLU A 138 -4.51 8.11 3.46
CA GLU A 138 -4.57 6.67 3.62
C GLU A 138 -5.74 6.30 4.53
N VAL A 139 -6.58 5.38 4.08
CA VAL A 139 -7.56 4.68 4.94
C VAL A 139 -6.87 3.49 5.55
N VAL A 140 -6.85 3.44 6.88
CA VAL A 140 -6.15 2.42 7.68
C VAL A 140 -7.09 1.74 8.66
N ALA A 141 -6.74 0.54 9.08
CA ALA A 141 -7.37 -0.14 10.21
C ALA A 141 -6.33 -0.41 11.31
N PRO A 142 -6.74 -0.45 12.60
CA PRO A 142 -5.83 -0.72 13.72
C PRO A 142 -5.07 -2.04 13.55
N LYS A 143 -3.87 -2.14 14.14
CA LYS A 143 -3.02 -3.35 14.10
C LYS A 143 -3.69 -4.60 14.67
N GLU A 144 -4.61 -4.41 15.62
CA GLU A 144 -5.37 -5.50 16.27
C GLU A 144 -6.34 -6.19 15.30
N VAL A 145 -6.69 -5.51 14.21
CA VAL A 145 -7.53 -6.08 13.15
C VAL A 145 -6.68 -7.03 12.30
N PRO A 146 -7.01 -8.32 12.22
CA PRO A 146 -6.27 -9.26 11.38
C PRO A 146 -6.23 -8.81 9.92
N ASN A 147 -5.04 -8.86 9.31
CA ASN A 147 -4.81 -8.36 7.95
C ASN A 147 -5.33 -6.92 7.75
N SER A 148 -5.00 -6.04 8.68
CA SER A 148 -5.52 -4.66 8.78
C SER A 148 -5.50 -3.88 7.47
N ARG A 149 -4.44 -4.00 6.66
CA ARG A 149 -4.37 -3.41 5.32
C ARG A 149 -5.47 -3.94 4.39
N ASN A 150 -5.60 -5.27 4.28
CA ASN A 150 -6.63 -5.89 3.44
C ASN A 150 -8.04 -5.59 3.98
N TYR A 151 -8.20 -5.48 5.29
CA TYR A 151 -9.44 -5.07 5.91
C TYR A 151 -9.80 -3.63 5.51
N ALA A 152 -8.86 -2.68 5.56
CA ALA A 152 -9.07 -1.30 5.14
C ALA A 152 -9.46 -1.22 3.65
N ALA A 153 -8.68 -1.86 2.76
CA ALA A 153 -8.97 -1.90 1.32
C ALA A 153 -10.30 -2.60 1.01
N GLY A 154 -10.58 -3.73 1.67
CA GLY A 154 -11.83 -4.46 1.55
C GLY A 154 -13.04 -3.65 2.01
N SER A 155 -12.88 -2.82 3.04
CA SER A 155 -13.94 -1.91 3.51
C SER A 155 -14.35 -0.91 2.43
N LEU A 156 -13.39 -0.38 1.67
CA LEU A 156 -13.67 0.53 0.55
C LEU A 156 -14.40 -0.17 -0.62
N ASN A 157 -14.30 -1.48 -0.73
CA ASN A 157 -14.94 -2.28 -1.80
C ASN A 157 -16.31 -2.83 -1.42
N LEU A 158 -16.77 -2.65 -0.17
CA LEU A 158 -18.10 -3.08 0.26
C LEU A 158 -19.19 -2.45 -0.62
N LYS A 159 -20.17 -3.24 -1.02
CA LYS A 159 -21.32 -2.74 -1.80
C LYS A 159 -22.32 -2.00 -0.92
N ASP A 160 -22.54 -2.51 0.28
CA ASP A 160 -23.48 -1.93 1.25
C ASP A 160 -22.78 -0.84 2.08
N VAL A 161 -23.35 0.35 2.11
CA VAL A 161 -22.88 1.51 2.88
C VAL A 161 -23.11 1.28 4.39
N GLU A 162 -24.16 0.55 4.77
CA GLU A 162 -24.42 0.25 6.18
C GLU A 162 -23.33 -0.68 6.74
N ASP A 163 -22.91 -1.69 5.98
CA ASP A 163 -21.77 -2.52 6.34
C ASP A 163 -20.48 -1.70 6.44
N PHE A 164 -20.30 -0.72 5.55
CA PHE A 164 -19.14 0.17 5.58
C PHE A 164 -19.11 1.03 6.86
N LYS A 165 -20.26 1.52 7.34
CA LYS A 165 -20.37 2.32 8.55
C LYS A 165 -19.87 1.60 9.81
N THR A 166 -19.93 0.27 9.82
CA THR A 166 -19.49 -0.53 10.98
C THR A 166 -18.00 -0.80 11.01
N ARG A 167 -17.26 -0.42 9.96
CA ARG A 167 -15.85 -0.75 9.85
C ARG A 167 -14.97 0.09 10.78
N ALA A 168 -14.05 -0.59 11.48
CA ALA A 168 -13.03 0.06 12.30
C ALA A 168 -11.89 0.57 11.41
N ILE A 169 -12.10 1.71 10.76
CA ILE A 169 -11.16 2.37 9.86
C ILE A 169 -11.07 3.85 10.18
N SER A 170 -9.92 4.45 9.87
CA SER A 170 -9.65 5.89 9.99
C SER A 170 -8.99 6.39 8.70
N PHE A 171 -9.10 7.69 8.42
CA PHE A 171 -8.45 8.34 7.28
C PHE A 171 -7.42 9.34 7.79
N TYR A 172 -6.20 9.27 7.27
CA TYR A 172 -5.12 10.21 7.57
C TYR A 172 -4.64 10.88 6.30
N ALA A 173 -4.79 12.20 6.23
CA ALA A 173 -4.33 13.01 5.11
C ALA A 173 -2.80 13.10 5.09
N TYR A 174 -2.20 12.97 3.89
CA TYR A 174 -0.77 13.14 3.68
C TYR A 174 -0.43 14.09 2.51
N GLY A 175 -1.41 14.76 1.94
CA GLY A 175 -1.17 15.78 0.91
C GLY A 175 -2.43 16.55 0.52
N ILE A 176 -2.21 17.75 0.00
CA ILE A 176 -3.23 18.63 -0.58
C ILE A 176 -2.73 19.20 -1.91
N PHE A 177 -3.59 19.32 -2.90
CA PHE A 177 -3.29 19.85 -4.23
C PHE A 177 -4.38 20.83 -4.70
N PRO A 178 -4.02 22.06 -5.09
CA PRO A 178 -2.69 22.66 -4.94
C PRO A 178 -2.29 22.79 -3.47
N SER A 179 -0.96 22.86 -3.20
CA SER A 179 -0.46 23.19 -1.86
C SER A 179 -1.02 24.54 -1.42
N CYS A 180 -1.47 24.63 -0.19
CA CYS A 180 -2.05 25.87 0.37
C CYS A 180 -1.03 26.67 1.18
N MET A 181 0.10 26.07 1.57
CA MET A 181 1.17 26.68 2.35
C MET A 181 2.51 26.55 1.61
N ALA A 182 3.51 27.35 2.05
CA ALA A 182 4.86 27.32 1.45
C ALA A 182 5.61 26.01 1.76
N THR A 183 5.19 25.28 2.79
CA THR A 183 5.86 24.08 3.27
C THR A 183 4.87 22.93 3.50
N PHE A 184 5.37 21.70 3.39
CA PHE A 184 4.56 20.50 3.61
C PHE A 184 4.04 20.39 5.04
N ASP A 185 4.87 20.70 6.05
CA ASP A 185 4.40 20.74 7.43
C ASP A 185 3.35 21.83 7.66
N GLY A 186 3.44 22.93 6.92
CA GLY A 186 2.40 23.97 6.87
C GLY A 186 1.10 23.44 6.29
N ASP A 187 1.16 22.73 5.14
CA ASP A 187 -0.02 22.08 4.53
C ASP A 187 -0.70 21.10 5.51
N MET A 188 0.11 20.30 6.26
CA MET A 188 -0.46 19.36 7.24
C MET A 188 -1.12 20.07 8.42
N LYS A 189 -0.56 21.18 8.90
CA LYS A 189 -1.18 22.00 9.94
C LYS A 189 -2.48 22.64 9.47
N GLU A 190 -2.50 23.12 8.23
CA GLU A 190 -3.72 23.69 7.63
C GLU A 190 -4.80 22.63 7.45
N LEU A 191 -4.44 21.41 6.96
CA LEU A 191 -5.37 20.29 6.89
C LEU A 191 -5.95 19.93 8.27
N SER A 192 -5.11 19.96 9.31
CA SER A 192 -5.61 19.74 10.69
C SER A 192 -6.57 20.84 11.14
N ALA A 193 -6.31 22.10 10.79
CA ALA A 193 -7.22 23.22 11.05
C ALA A 193 -8.54 23.09 10.28
N MET A 194 -8.52 22.48 9.09
CA MET A 194 -9.72 22.14 8.31
C MET A 194 -10.49 20.93 8.86
N GLY A 195 -9.99 20.26 9.91
CA GLY A 195 -10.64 19.13 10.56
C GLY A 195 -10.21 17.74 10.07
N PHE A 196 -9.09 17.62 9.32
CA PHE A 196 -8.53 16.34 8.96
C PHE A 196 -7.57 15.82 10.02
N GLU A 197 -7.60 14.53 10.27
CA GLU A 197 -6.45 13.83 10.84
C GLU A 197 -5.34 13.74 9.79
N THR A 198 -4.08 13.94 10.19
CA THR A 198 -2.95 13.94 9.26
C THR A 198 -1.85 12.96 9.71
N VAL A 199 -0.92 12.65 8.80
CA VAL A 199 0.24 11.81 9.12
C VAL A 199 1.20 12.41 10.16
N PHE A 200 0.90 13.62 10.68
CA PHE A 200 1.60 14.25 11.80
C PHE A 200 0.95 13.97 13.16
N ALA A 201 -0.16 13.24 13.20
CA ALA A 201 -0.74 12.79 14.46
C ALA A 201 0.25 11.92 15.24
N ASN A 202 0.19 12.04 16.57
CA ASN A 202 1.07 11.30 17.47
C ASN A 202 0.76 9.80 17.44
N ASP A 203 1.77 8.99 17.70
CA ASP A 203 1.64 7.54 17.93
C ASP A 203 1.03 6.71 16.81
N LEU A 204 0.94 7.23 15.58
CA LEU A 204 0.37 6.51 14.44
C LEU A 204 1.02 5.13 14.24
N HIS A 205 2.35 5.07 14.37
CA HIS A 205 3.12 3.83 14.21
C HIS A 205 2.84 2.80 15.32
N ASN A 206 2.29 3.21 16.47
CA ASN A 206 1.88 2.29 17.54
C ASN A 206 0.51 1.68 17.25
N ILE A 207 -0.40 2.47 16.67
CA ILE A 207 -1.82 2.12 16.47
C ILE A 207 -2.04 1.43 15.12
N TYR A 208 -1.39 1.91 14.06
CA TYR A 208 -1.64 1.46 12.69
C TYR A 208 -0.42 0.77 12.08
N PRO A 209 -0.63 -0.16 11.14
CA PRO A 209 0.47 -0.78 10.40
C PRO A 209 1.19 0.27 9.55
N CYS A 210 2.52 0.21 9.58
CA CYS A 210 3.41 1.03 8.76
C CYS A 210 4.38 0.11 8.03
N ASP A 211 4.65 0.38 6.76
CA ASP A 211 5.58 -0.39 5.93
C ASP A 211 6.87 0.39 5.63
N GLY A 212 7.22 1.35 6.50
CA GLY A 212 8.42 2.16 6.41
C GLY A 212 8.19 3.63 6.78
N LEU A 213 9.07 4.48 6.27
CA LEU A 213 9.04 5.93 6.47
C LEU A 213 9.01 6.65 5.13
N VAL A 214 8.30 7.76 5.05
CA VAL A 214 8.30 8.67 3.89
C VAL A 214 9.20 9.86 4.19
N PHE A 215 10.12 10.13 3.29
CA PHE A 215 10.99 11.30 3.28
C PHE A 215 10.55 12.23 2.16
N ARG A 216 10.27 13.50 2.48
CA ARG A 216 9.80 14.48 1.51
C ARG A 216 10.45 15.83 1.77
N ILE A 217 10.86 16.54 0.71
CA ILE A 217 11.30 17.93 0.79
C ILE A 217 10.18 18.79 1.36
N ASN A 218 10.49 19.56 2.42
CA ASN A 218 9.51 20.36 3.15
C ASN A 218 9.03 21.56 2.33
N ASN A 219 9.93 22.27 1.64
CA ASN A 219 9.55 23.40 0.81
C ASN A 219 8.78 22.94 -0.44
N ASN A 220 7.55 23.40 -0.61
CA ASN A 220 6.65 22.96 -1.68
C ASN A 220 7.09 23.42 -3.07
N ASP A 221 7.65 24.62 -3.20
CA ASP A 221 8.17 25.10 -4.49
C ASP A 221 9.40 24.30 -4.93
N ALA A 222 10.31 24.01 -4.00
CA ALA A 222 11.46 23.15 -4.25
C ALA A 222 11.03 21.73 -4.63
N PHE A 223 10.08 21.15 -3.91
CA PHE A 223 9.51 19.84 -4.21
C PHE A 223 8.92 19.80 -5.64
N ASN A 224 8.11 20.79 -6.00
CA ASN A 224 7.48 20.89 -7.32
C ASN A 224 8.52 21.10 -8.42
N SER A 225 9.56 21.89 -8.17
CA SER A 225 10.62 22.18 -9.15
C SER A 225 11.46 20.95 -9.50
N MET A 226 11.58 19.97 -8.60
CA MET A 226 12.25 18.69 -8.88
C MET A 226 11.45 17.83 -9.87
N GLY A 227 10.15 18.12 -10.01
CA GLY A 227 9.26 17.46 -10.94
C GLY A 227 8.97 15.99 -10.56
N PHE A 228 8.39 15.31 -11.55
CA PHE A 228 7.88 13.96 -11.41
C PHE A 228 8.42 13.05 -12.50
N THR A 229 8.51 11.78 -12.21
CA THR A 229 8.59 10.73 -13.23
C THR A 229 7.18 10.33 -13.65
N SER A 230 7.04 9.37 -14.55
CA SER A 230 5.70 8.81 -14.87
C SER A 230 5.01 8.14 -13.67
N LYS A 231 5.76 7.79 -12.60
CA LYS A 231 5.27 6.99 -11.48
C LYS A 231 5.38 7.66 -10.13
N HIS A 232 6.39 8.50 -9.91
CA HIS A 232 6.69 9.06 -8.57
C HIS A 232 7.32 10.46 -8.65
N PRO A 233 7.13 11.30 -7.61
CA PRO A 233 7.82 12.58 -7.46
C PRO A 233 9.33 12.33 -7.20
N ARG A 234 10.18 13.26 -7.66
CA ARG A 234 11.62 13.21 -7.36
C ARG A 234 11.97 13.77 -5.99
N GLY A 235 11.12 14.61 -5.43
CA GLY A 235 11.31 15.26 -4.13
C GLY A 235 10.85 14.44 -2.92
N ALA A 236 10.42 13.19 -3.12
CA ALA A 236 10.02 12.30 -2.03
C ALA A 236 10.31 10.83 -2.37
N TYR A 237 10.55 10.03 -1.32
CA TYR A 237 10.72 8.59 -1.44
C TYR A 237 10.21 7.88 -0.18
N ALA A 238 9.99 6.57 -0.29
CA ALA A 238 9.65 5.70 0.82
C ALA A 238 10.87 4.82 1.17
N LYS A 239 11.42 5.00 2.38
CA LYS A 239 12.39 4.05 2.95
C LYS A 239 11.58 2.88 3.50
N LYS A 240 11.88 1.69 3.02
CA LYS A 240 11.31 0.43 3.49
C LYS A 240 12.40 -0.43 4.11
N ASP A 241 12.04 -1.14 5.17
CA ASP A 241 12.90 -2.18 5.70
C ASP A 241 12.68 -3.46 4.88
N ARG A 242 13.76 -4.10 4.43
CA ARG A 242 13.64 -5.44 3.85
C ARG A 242 13.30 -6.41 4.95
N GLN A 243 12.33 -7.27 4.67
CA GLN A 243 12.12 -8.43 5.51
C GLN A 243 13.36 -9.33 5.42
N GLU A 244 13.89 -9.72 6.56
CA GLU A 244 14.92 -10.76 6.60
C GLU A 244 14.36 -12.00 5.91
N SER A 245 15.05 -12.45 4.87
CA SER A 245 14.76 -13.70 4.20
C SER A 245 15.94 -14.65 4.38
N VAL A 246 15.63 -15.90 4.61
CA VAL A 246 16.63 -16.96 4.78
C VAL A 246 16.38 -18.03 3.74
N GLU A 247 17.44 -18.57 3.18
CA GLU A 247 17.37 -19.63 2.19
C GLU A 247 17.22 -20.98 2.88
N THR A 248 16.34 -21.83 2.34
CA THR A 248 16.13 -23.18 2.82
C THR A 248 15.58 -24.06 1.69
N THR A 249 15.61 -25.38 1.87
CA THR A 249 15.19 -26.35 0.87
C THR A 249 13.75 -26.81 1.11
N ILE A 250 12.97 -26.95 0.06
CA ILE A 250 11.64 -27.56 0.10
C ILE A 250 11.78 -29.09 0.17
N LEU A 251 11.34 -29.68 1.27
CA LEU A 251 11.36 -31.13 1.47
C LEU A 251 10.09 -31.80 0.94
N ALA A 252 8.95 -31.13 1.05
CA ALA A 252 7.64 -31.61 0.59
C ALA A 252 6.66 -30.45 0.41
N VAL A 253 5.54 -30.71 -0.26
CA VAL A 253 4.40 -29.79 -0.35
C VAL A 253 3.15 -30.49 0.16
N GLU A 254 2.51 -29.90 1.17
CA GLU A 254 1.22 -30.35 1.68
C GLU A 254 0.10 -29.47 1.16
N TRP A 255 -1.03 -30.08 0.81
CA TRP A 255 -2.21 -29.37 0.31
C TRP A 255 -3.30 -29.42 1.36
N GLY A 256 -3.64 -28.24 1.90
CA GLY A 256 -4.72 -28.07 2.86
C GLY A 256 -5.98 -27.53 2.20
N VAL A 257 -7.16 -27.99 2.65
CA VAL A 257 -8.45 -27.45 2.21
C VAL A 257 -9.04 -26.63 3.36
N GLY A 258 -9.18 -25.32 3.14
CA GLY A 258 -9.80 -24.43 4.12
C GLY A 258 -11.30 -24.62 4.24
N LYS A 259 -11.92 -24.04 5.27
CA LYS A 259 -13.39 -24.11 5.51
C LYS A 259 -14.22 -23.57 4.33
N SER A 260 -13.66 -22.68 3.52
CA SER A 260 -14.29 -22.13 2.31
C SER A 260 -14.14 -23.02 1.07
N GLY A 261 -13.51 -24.20 1.18
CA GLY A 261 -13.17 -25.06 0.04
C GLY A 261 -11.89 -24.63 -0.72
N LYS A 262 -11.25 -23.54 -0.32
CA LYS A 262 -10.00 -23.07 -0.94
C LYS A 262 -8.85 -24.03 -0.62
N VAL A 263 -8.18 -24.52 -1.65
CA VAL A 263 -6.99 -25.34 -1.53
C VAL A 263 -5.76 -24.45 -1.40
N THR A 264 -4.96 -24.66 -0.35
CA THR A 264 -3.76 -23.84 -0.09
C THR A 264 -2.55 -24.77 0.06
N PRO A 265 -1.50 -24.62 -0.77
CA PRO A 265 -0.26 -25.36 -0.64
C PRO A 265 0.63 -24.76 0.46
N VAL A 266 1.27 -25.64 1.23
CA VAL A 266 2.25 -25.31 2.26
C VAL A 266 3.53 -26.09 2.00
N ALA A 267 4.64 -25.39 1.86
CA ALA A 267 5.95 -26.01 1.79
C ALA A 267 6.36 -26.55 3.17
N ILE A 268 6.81 -27.78 3.22
CA ILE A 268 7.58 -28.33 4.32
C ILE A 268 9.04 -28.05 4.00
N LEU A 269 9.71 -27.37 4.90
CA LEU A 269 11.06 -26.85 4.70
C LEU A 269 12.07 -27.60 5.57
N ASP A 270 13.31 -27.65 5.13
CA ASP A 270 14.42 -27.89 6.04
C ASP A 270 14.40 -26.77 7.10
N PRO A 271 14.32 -27.11 8.41
CA PRO A 271 14.10 -26.13 9.46
C PRO A 271 15.17 -25.04 9.47
N VAL A 272 14.76 -23.77 9.43
CA VAL A 272 15.64 -22.62 9.40
C VAL A 272 15.19 -21.55 10.40
N MET A 273 16.16 -20.80 10.97
CA MET A 273 15.88 -19.68 11.86
C MET A 273 15.63 -18.41 11.05
N ILE A 274 14.51 -17.72 11.32
CA ILE A 274 14.21 -16.38 10.79
C ILE A 274 13.97 -15.47 12.01
N GLY A 275 14.93 -14.59 12.28
CA GLY A 275 14.98 -13.89 13.54
C GLY A 275 15.08 -14.86 14.72
N ASP A 276 14.14 -14.79 15.65
CA ASP A 276 14.05 -15.65 16.84
C ASP A 276 13.14 -16.90 16.65
N LYS A 277 12.62 -17.13 15.43
CA LYS A 277 11.65 -18.20 15.14
C LYS A 277 12.25 -19.30 14.31
N LEU A 278 12.05 -20.56 14.76
CA LEU A 278 12.34 -21.74 13.95
C LEU A 278 11.18 -21.99 12.99
N VAL A 279 11.46 -21.92 11.69
CA VAL A 279 10.50 -22.08 10.62
C VAL A 279 10.75 -23.39 9.89
N SER A 280 9.75 -24.26 9.85
CA SER A 280 9.77 -25.53 9.11
C SER A 280 8.61 -25.67 8.12
N ARG A 281 7.73 -24.65 8.05
CA ARG A 281 6.57 -24.61 7.16
C ARG A 281 6.36 -23.20 6.67
N ALA A 282 6.11 -23.03 5.36
CA ALA A 282 5.79 -21.72 4.78
C ALA A 282 4.69 -21.85 3.73
N THR A 283 3.85 -20.84 3.61
CA THR A 283 2.82 -20.86 2.57
C THR A 283 3.44 -20.70 1.18
N LEU A 284 2.88 -21.43 0.22
CA LEU A 284 3.14 -21.28 -1.21
C LEU A 284 1.99 -20.50 -1.89
N ASN A 285 1.17 -19.82 -1.13
CA ASN A 285 0.03 -19.01 -1.55
C ASN A 285 -1.05 -19.81 -2.31
N ASN A 286 -0.75 -20.24 -3.54
CA ASN A 286 -1.65 -21.02 -4.40
C ASN A 286 -0.88 -21.77 -5.50
N GLN A 287 -1.57 -22.57 -6.28
CA GLN A 287 -0.96 -23.35 -7.37
C GLN A 287 -0.33 -22.45 -8.44
N ASP A 288 -1.00 -21.37 -8.84
CA ASP A 288 -0.49 -20.45 -9.87
C ASP A 288 0.84 -19.81 -9.46
N PHE A 289 1.03 -19.57 -8.16
CA PHE A 289 2.28 -19.06 -7.60
C PHE A 289 3.42 -20.09 -7.76
N ILE A 290 3.16 -21.35 -7.48
CA ILE A 290 4.13 -22.43 -7.65
C ILE A 290 4.55 -22.55 -9.13
N GLU A 291 3.57 -22.55 -10.03
CA GLU A 291 3.79 -22.63 -11.46
C GLU A 291 4.54 -21.44 -12.02
N ALA A 292 4.19 -20.22 -11.59
CA ALA A 292 4.84 -18.98 -12.03
C ALA A 292 6.32 -18.91 -11.66
N LEU A 293 6.69 -19.45 -10.50
CA LEU A 293 8.06 -19.49 -10.01
C LEU A 293 8.81 -20.76 -10.41
N GLY A 294 8.13 -21.74 -10.99
CA GLY A 294 8.71 -23.03 -11.34
C GLY A 294 9.26 -23.80 -10.14
N ILE A 295 8.58 -23.66 -8.97
CA ILE A 295 9.02 -24.28 -7.71
C ILE A 295 8.77 -25.79 -7.73
N CYS A 296 9.80 -26.57 -7.37
CA CYS A 296 9.75 -28.01 -7.22
C CYS A 296 10.24 -28.45 -5.84
N ILE A 297 9.87 -29.66 -5.43
CA ILE A 297 10.46 -30.29 -4.25
C ILE A 297 11.95 -30.49 -4.48
N GLY A 298 12.77 -30.15 -3.51
CA GLY A 298 14.23 -30.14 -3.59
C GLY A 298 14.85 -28.81 -3.97
N ASP A 299 14.06 -27.83 -4.39
CA ASP A 299 14.56 -26.49 -4.70
C ASP A 299 14.93 -25.72 -3.43
N THR A 300 15.96 -24.88 -3.55
CA THR A 300 16.29 -23.86 -2.57
C THR A 300 15.38 -22.65 -2.80
N VAL A 301 14.76 -22.15 -1.72
CA VAL A 301 13.84 -21.02 -1.76
C VAL A 301 14.18 -20.01 -0.68
N ALA A 302 13.94 -18.74 -0.97
CA ALA A 302 13.99 -17.70 0.03
C ALA A 302 12.65 -17.64 0.79
N VAL A 303 12.72 -17.64 2.12
CA VAL A 303 11.57 -17.62 3.03
C VAL A 303 11.65 -16.41 3.96
N ALA A 304 10.56 -15.70 4.18
CA ALA A 304 10.44 -14.60 5.12
C ALA A 304 9.16 -14.70 5.95
N LEU A 305 9.05 -13.87 6.99
CA LEU A 305 7.86 -13.78 7.84
C LEU A 305 6.96 -12.63 7.36
N ALA A 306 5.87 -12.91 6.67
CA ALA A 306 4.86 -11.90 6.33
C ALA A 306 4.24 -11.33 7.60
N GLY A 307 4.24 -10.00 7.72
CA GLY A 307 3.76 -9.30 8.92
C GLY A 307 4.48 -9.75 10.18
N MET A 308 5.74 -10.20 10.11
CA MET A 308 6.56 -10.74 11.19
C MET A 308 5.99 -12.02 11.85
N ILE A 309 4.97 -12.65 11.28
CA ILE A 309 4.25 -13.78 11.90
C ILE A 309 4.17 -15.00 10.98
N ILE A 310 3.76 -14.84 9.73
CA ILE A 310 3.40 -15.94 8.83
C ILE A 310 4.56 -16.27 7.88
N PRO A 311 5.19 -17.44 7.98
CA PRO A 311 6.22 -17.83 7.04
C PRO A 311 5.66 -17.99 5.62
N GLN A 312 6.33 -17.38 4.64
CA GLN A 312 5.98 -17.49 3.23
C GLN A 312 7.22 -17.70 2.35
N VAL A 313 7.07 -18.50 1.34
CA VAL A 313 8.07 -18.61 0.27
C VAL A 313 7.98 -17.36 -0.60
N LEU A 314 9.12 -16.74 -0.88
CA LEU A 314 9.20 -15.49 -1.64
C LEU A 314 9.52 -15.73 -3.11
N HIS A 315 10.56 -16.51 -3.36
CA HIS A 315 11.02 -16.90 -4.69
C HIS A 315 11.94 -18.13 -4.60
N LYS A 316 12.16 -18.75 -5.74
CA LYS A 316 13.19 -19.75 -5.92
C LYS A 316 14.55 -19.07 -6.00
N VAL A 317 15.54 -19.61 -5.31
CA VAL A 317 16.94 -19.18 -5.43
C VAL A 317 17.52 -19.90 -6.62
N ASP A 318 17.90 -19.17 -7.64
CA ASP A 318 18.59 -19.74 -8.80
C ASP A 318 20.00 -20.17 -8.38
N ALA A 319 20.36 -21.40 -8.75
CA ALA A 319 21.67 -21.98 -8.48
C ALA A 319 22.74 -21.42 -9.42
#